data_22daf6ada53db31e2299b33d3999a924
#
_entry.id   22daf6ada53db31e2299b33d3999a924
#
_cell.length_a   1.000
_cell.length_b   1.000
_cell.length_c   1.000
_cell.angle_alpha   90.00
_cell.angle_beta   90.00
_cell.angle_gamma   90.00
#
_symmetry.space_group_name_H-M   'P 1'
#
loop_
_entity.id
_entity.type
_entity.pdbx_description
1 polymer ?
#
loop_
_entity_poly.entity_id
_entity_poly.type
_entity_poly.pdbx_seq_one_letter_code
_entity_poly.pdbx_strand_id
1 'polypeptide(L)'
;IIISGPSAGAHLTSLLVYDKEIQNRMNVDLKGVIGFIGVGGPYSFSTKTTTAVKLLLNQLFQKGYDRTLGEPCSRMAKSSVPMLLIQSKHDGLIDYSCAELMYKRALEIGNRCELYSVEDKNNTHSWYTAGMFLEKREENKTLDKFLCWIEQCC
;
A
#
# COMPACT_ATOMS: atom_id res chain seq x y z
N ILE A 1 -0.46 7.09 -16.30
CA ILE A 1 0.53 6.39 -15.44
C ILE A 1 -0.20 5.77 -14.27
N ILE A 2 0.09 4.49 -13.96
CA ILE A 2 -0.30 3.85 -12.69
C ILE A 2 0.96 3.69 -11.86
N ILE A 3 0.90 4.13 -10.60
CA ILE A 3 1.99 4.00 -9.64
C ILE A 3 1.73 2.75 -8.81
N SER A 4 2.71 1.86 -8.73
CA SER A 4 2.60 0.64 -7.92
C SER A 4 3.85 0.42 -7.08
N GLY A 5 3.69 -0.26 -5.96
CA GLY A 5 4.81 -0.68 -5.12
C GLY A 5 4.46 -1.84 -4.21
N PRO A 6 5.37 -2.81 -4.03
CA PRO A 6 5.23 -3.86 -3.04
C PRO A 6 5.87 -3.46 -1.71
N SER A 7 5.34 -3.93 -0.57
CA SER A 7 5.94 -3.78 0.77
C SER A 7 6.32 -2.33 1.11
N ALA A 8 7.58 -2.05 1.40
CA ALA A 8 8.11 -0.71 1.62
C ALA A 8 7.89 0.22 0.41
N GLY A 9 7.88 -0.33 -0.82
CA GLY A 9 7.52 0.41 -2.02
C GLY A 9 6.08 0.91 -2.00
N ALA A 10 5.13 0.09 -1.51
CA ALA A 10 3.74 0.51 -1.33
C ALA A 10 3.60 1.64 -0.30
N HIS A 11 4.38 1.59 0.79
CA HIS A 11 4.45 2.66 1.78
C HIS A 11 4.92 3.98 1.15
N LEU A 12 6.08 3.97 0.48
CA LEU A 12 6.67 5.17 -0.10
C LEU A 12 5.81 5.77 -1.22
N THR A 13 5.30 4.92 -2.11
CA THR A 13 4.45 5.37 -3.23
C THR A 13 3.09 5.88 -2.75
N SER A 14 2.53 5.33 -1.67
CA SER A 14 1.29 5.85 -1.09
C SER A 14 1.49 7.25 -0.47
N LEU A 15 2.61 7.51 0.20
CA LEU A 15 2.96 8.86 0.66
C LEU A 15 3.10 9.82 -0.52
N LEU A 16 3.80 9.41 -1.59
CA LEU A 16 3.97 10.23 -2.79
C LEU A 16 2.61 10.64 -3.39
N VAL A 17 1.64 9.71 -3.46
CA VAL A 17 0.35 9.95 -4.12
C VAL A 17 -0.67 10.66 -3.21
N TYR A 18 -0.61 10.45 -1.89
CA TYR A 18 -1.68 10.91 -0.99
C TYR A 18 -1.24 11.92 0.08
N ASP A 19 0.07 12.16 0.29
CA ASP A 19 0.54 13.20 1.23
C ASP A 19 0.77 14.53 0.51
N LYS A 20 -0.14 15.49 0.75
CA LYS A 20 -0.06 16.83 0.14
C LYS A 20 1.14 17.63 0.59
N GLU A 21 1.64 17.42 1.82
CA GLU A 21 2.83 18.13 2.31
C GLU A 21 4.09 17.65 1.58
N ILE A 22 4.23 16.32 1.39
CA ILE A 22 5.32 15.77 0.58
C ILE A 22 5.25 16.30 -0.86
N GLN A 23 4.06 16.27 -1.48
CA GLN A 23 3.86 16.77 -2.85
C GLN A 23 4.29 18.24 -2.98
N ASN A 24 3.85 19.09 -2.06
CA ASN A 24 4.20 20.51 -2.08
C ASN A 24 5.70 20.76 -1.86
N ARG A 25 6.27 20.07 -0.85
CA ARG A 25 7.70 20.23 -0.51
C ARG A 25 8.63 19.75 -1.62
N MET A 26 8.25 18.68 -2.31
CA MET A 26 9.05 18.06 -3.37
C MET A 26 8.65 18.51 -4.77
N ASN A 27 7.69 19.43 -4.89
CA ASN A 27 7.12 19.91 -6.15
C ASN A 27 6.67 18.76 -7.06
N VAL A 28 5.95 17.78 -6.49
CA VAL A 28 5.46 16.60 -7.21
C VAL A 28 4.21 16.95 -8.01
N ASP A 29 4.26 16.76 -9.33
CA ASP A 29 3.09 16.83 -10.20
C ASP A 29 2.51 15.43 -10.43
N LEU A 30 1.27 15.23 -10.03
CA LEU A 30 0.53 13.98 -10.25
C LEU A 30 -0.33 14.02 -11.53
N LYS A 31 -0.14 15.01 -12.40
CA LYS A 31 -0.85 15.07 -13.67
C LYS A 31 -0.56 13.82 -14.51
N GLY A 32 -1.62 13.16 -14.95
CA GLY A 32 -1.49 11.90 -15.70
C GLY A 32 -1.33 10.64 -14.83
N VAL A 33 -1.32 10.77 -13.49
CA VAL A 33 -1.43 9.62 -12.60
C VAL A 33 -2.91 9.25 -12.48
N ILE A 34 -3.27 8.09 -13.00
CA ILE A 34 -4.65 7.58 -13.12
C ILE A 34 -4.97 6.47 -12.12
N GLY A 35 -3.99 5.99 -11.36
CA GLY A 35 -4.21 4.95 -10.37
C GLY A 35 -3.00 4.68 -9.48
N PHE A 36 -3.28 4.11 -8.30
CA PHE A 36 -2.30 3.62 -7.35
C PHE A 36 -2.61 2.18 -6.95
N ILE A 37 -1.61 1.29 -6.97
CA ILE A 37 -1.73 -0.09 -6.48
C ILE A 37 -0.67 -0.33 -5.42
N GLY A 38 -1.11 -0.58 -4.20
CA GLY A 38 -0.24 -0.94 -3.09
C GLY A 38 -0.37 -2.42 -2.73
N VAL A 39 0.73 -3.16 -2.71
CA VAL A 39 0.75 -4.60 -2.44
C VAL A 39 1.54 -4.88 -1.16
N GLY A 40 0.86 -5.37 -0.11
CA GLY A 40 1.52 -5.76 1.14
C GLY A 40 2.19 -4.61 1.89
N GLY A 41 1.62 -3.42 1.86
CA GLY A 41 2.27 -2.22 2.39
C GLY A 41 2.05 -1.99 3.89
N PRO A 42 3.08 -1.53 4.63
CA PRO A 42 2.95 -1.07 6.01
C PRO A 42 2.37 0.35 6.05
N TYR A 43 1.05 0.48 5.91
CA TYR A 43 0.38 1.79 5.84
C TYR A 43 0.11 2.43 7.19
N SER A 44 0.15 1.66 8.28
CA SER A 44 0.01 2.14 9.65
C SER A 44 1.04 1.48 10.56
N PHE A 45 1.56 2.26 11.49
CA PHE A 45 2.51 1.80 12.51
C PHE A 45 1.82 1.53 13.86
N SER A 46 0.53 1.82 13.97
CA SER A 46 -0.30 1.54 15.15
C SER A 46 -0.87 0.12 15.17
N THR A 47 -0.77 -0.62 14.06
CA THR A 47 -1.24 -2.00 13.96
C THR A 47 -0.28 -2.99 14.61
N LYS A 48 -0.72 -4.24 14.71
CA LYS A 48 0.12 -5.35 15.17
C LYS A 48 1.32 -5.50 14.22
N THR A 49 2.51 -5.17 14.73
CA THR A 49 3.76 -5.26 13.96
C THR A 49 4.62 -6.43 14.44
N THR A 50 5.26 -7.13 13.50
CA THR A 50 6.25 -8.16 13.82
C THR A 50 7.50 -7.54 14.44
N THR A 51 8.30 -8.35 15.14
CA THR A 51 9.58 -7.89 15.72
C THR A 51 10.52 -7.34 14.66
N ALA A 52 10.55 -7.94 13.47
CA ALA A 52 11.36 -7.47 12.34
C ALA A 52 10.96 -6.05 11.91
N VAL A 53 9.65 -5.80 11.73
CA VAL A 53 9.14 -4.46 11.37
C VAL A 53 9.42 -3.45 12.47
N LYS A 54 9.26 -3.82 13.76
CA LYS A 54 9.60 -2.94 14.89
C LYS A 54 11.06 -2.52 14.88
N LEU A 55 11.99 -3.45 14.61
CA LEU A 55 13.41 -3.15 14.50
C LEU A 55 13.70 -2.20 13.34
N LEU A 56 13.13 -2.44 12.16
CA LEU A 56 13.26 -1.55 11.00
C LEU A 56 12.74 -0.14 11.30
N LEU A 57 11.56 -0.01 11.92
CA LEU A 57 11.01 1.28 12.30
C LEU A 57 11.90 2.02 13.31
N ASN A 58 12.52 1.29 14.26
CA ASN A 58 13.44 1.88 15.22
C ASN A 58 14.77 2.35 14.59
N GLN A 59 15.17 1.73 13.47
CA GLN A 59 16.34 2.17 12.70
C GLN A 59 16.03 3.36 11.79
N LEU A 60 14.84 3.37 11.19
CA LEU A 60 14.41 4.44 10.26
C LEU A 60 14.08 5.74 10.99
N PHE A 61 13.46 5.65 12.15
CA PHE A 61 13.03 6.83 12.91
C PHE A 61 13.94 7.06 14.12
N GLN A 62 14.45 8.27 14.24
CA GLN A 62 15.21 8.68 15.41
C GLN A 62 14.34 8.62 16.68
N LYS A 63 14.98 8.42 17.84
CA LYS A 63 14.29 8.46 19.12
C LYS A 63 13.58 9.80 19.33
N GLY A 64 12.29 9.75 19.65
CA GLY A 64 11.46 10.94 19.83
C GLY A 64 10.87 11.54 18.56
N TYR A 65 11.14 10.94 17.38
CA TYR A 65 10.48 11.35 16.14
C TYR A 65 9.01 10.92 16.13
N ASP A 66 8.14 11.82 15.71
CA ASP A 66 6.72 11.52 15.51
C ASP A 66 6.52 10.66 14.26
N ARG A 67 6.31 9.36 14.46
CA ARG A 67 6.17 8.39 13.37
C ARG A 67 4.94 8.61 12.52
N THR A 68 3.93 9.33 13.02
CA THR A 68 2.72 9.65 12.24
C THR A 68 3.06 10.51 11.02
N LEU A 69 4.15 11.27 11.06
CA LEU A 69 4.65 12.06 9.93
C LEU A 69 5.15 11.22 8.76
N GLY A 70 5.49 9.96 9.00
CA GLY A 70 5.86 8.99 7.96
C GLY A 70 4.81 7.89 7.74
N GLU A 71 3.64 7.98 8.36
CA GLU A 71 2.60 6.95 8.30
C GLU A 71 1.56 7.28 7.24
N PRO A 72 1.42 6.46 6.17
CA PRO A 72 0.47 6.74 5.09
C PRO A 72 -0.97 6.99 5.53
N CYS A 73 -1.49 6.19 6.47
CA CYS A 73 -2.84 6.39 7.00
C CYS A 73 -3.04 7.77 7.64
N SER A 74 -2.05 8.23 8.42
CA SER A 74 -2.11 9.51 9.13
C SER A 74 -1.91 10.70 8.18
N ARG A 75 -1.16 10.50 7.10
CA ARG A 75 -0.79 11.53 6.13
C ARG A 75 -1.74 11.63 4.93
N MET A 76 -2.67 10.68 4.79
CA MET A 76 -3.56 10.62 3.65
C MET A 76 -4.48 11.83 3.54
N ALA A 77 -4.40 12.52 2.42
CA ALA A 77 -5.30 13.57 2.00
C ALA A 77 -6.27 13.10 0.90
N LYS A 78 -7.34 13.87 0.66
CA LYS A 78 -8.24 13.62 -0.47
C LYS A 78 -7.51 13.75 -1.80
N SER A 79 -7.73 12.77 -2.68
CA SER A 79 -7.15 12.68 -4.02
C SER A 79 -8.17 12.14 -5.02
N SER A 80 -8.03 12.54 -6.29
CA SER A 80 -8.80 11.96 -7.40
C SER A 80 -8.21 10.63 -7.88
N VAL A 81 -6.97 10.31 -7.50
CA VAL A 81 -6.29 9.07 -7.89
C VAL A 81 -6.93 7.89 -7.16
N PRO A 82 -7.55 6.93 -7.88
CA PRO A 82 -8.12 5.74 -7.26
C PRO A 82 -7.05 4.81 -6.73
N MET A 83 -7.42 4.00 -5.73
CA MET A 83 -6.51 3.11 -4.99
C MET A 83 -6.98 1.67 -5.07
N LEU A 84 -6.06 0.74 -5.36
CA LEU A 84 -6.20 -0.68 -5.09
C LEU A 84 -5.19 -1.08 -4.01
N LEU A 85 -5.67 -1.68 -2.94
CA LEU A 85 -4.84 -2.33 -1.92
C LEU A 85 -4.96 -3.84 -2.08
N ILE A 86 -3.83 -4.53 -2.18
CA ILE A 86 -3.76 -5.99 -2.22
C ILE A 86 -3.03 -6.46 -0.96
N GLN A 87 -3.69 -7.24 -0.11
CA GLN A 87 -3.13 -7.70 1.15
C GLN A 87 -3.52 -9.14 1.44
N SER A 88 -2.53 -9.97 1.80
CA SER A 88 -2.77 -11.33 2.25
C SER A 88 -3.18 -11.37 3.72
N LYS A 89 -4.18 -12.19 4.05
CA LYS A 89 -4.55 -12.52 5.43
C LYS A 89 -3.50 -13.39 6.12
N HIS A 90 -2.58 -13.96 5.36
CA HIS A 90 -1.52 -14.85 5.82
C HIS A 90 -0.12 -14.24 5.66
N ASP A 91 -0.05 -12.92 5.49
CA ASP A 91 1.21 -12.18 5.48
C ASP A 91 1.88 -12.24 6.85
N GLY A 92 3.00 -12.93 6.93
CA GLY A 92 3.76 -13.10 8.18
C GLY A 92 4.61 -11.90 8.57
N LEU A 93 4.67 -10.84 7.74
CA LEU A 93 5.48 -9.65 7.99
C LEU A 93 4.62 -8.41 8.25
N ILE A 94 3.66 -8.12 7.39
CA ILE A 94 2.75 -6.98 7.48
C ILE A 94 1.34 -7.47 7.80
N ASP A 95 0.84 -7.08 8.96
CA ASP A 95 -0.50 -7.48 9.41
C ASP A 95 -1.59 -6.95 8.48
N TYR A 96 -2.59 -7.78 8.21
CA TYR A 96 -3.72 -7.44 7.33
C TYR A 96 -4.44 -6.15 7.74
N SER A 97 -4.48 -5.86 9.05
CA SER A 97 -5.09 -4.64 9.58
C SER A 97 -4.44 -3.35 9.07
N CYS A 98 -3.18 -3.39 8.59
CA CYS A 98 -2.56 -2.22 7.95
C CYS A 98 -3.35 -1.77 6.71
N ALA A 99 -3.72 -2.72 5.84
CA ALA A 99 -4.50 -2.42 4.65
C ALA A 99 -5.97 -2.10 4.98
N GLU A 100 -6.54 -2.75 6.00
CA GLU A 100 -7.91 -2.42 6.46
C GLU A 100 -8.01 -0.98 6.98
N LEU A 101 -7.04 -0.51 7.78
CA LEU A 101 -7.01 0.87 8.26
C LEU A 101 -6.85 1.86 7.12
N MET A 102 -5.94 1.58 6.18
CA MET A 102 -5.74 2.41 5.00
C MET A 102 -7.02 2.50 4.15
N TYR A 103 -7.70 1.38 3.94
CA TYR A 103 -8.98 1.31 3.23
C TYR A 103 -10.07 2.13 3.92
N LYS A 104 -10.27 1.93 5.23
CA LYS A 104 -11.25 2.68 6.02
C LYS A 104 -10.97 4.18 5.96
N ARG A 105 -9.71 4.56 6.16
CA ARG A 105 -9.29 5.96 6.09
C ARG A 105 -9.55 6.57 4.72
N ALA A 106 -9.26 5.84 3.64
CA ALA A 106 -9.53 6.30 2.28
C ALA A 106 -11.03 6.60 2.06
N LEU A 107 -11.91 5.71 2.51
CA LEU A 107 -13.37 5.90 2.39
C LEU A 107 -13.87 7.06 3.24
N GLU A 108 -13.39 7.22 4.49
CA GLU A 108 -13.76 8.31 5.40
C GLU A 108 -13.51 9.69 4.78
N ILE A 109 -12.40 9.86 4.06
CA ILE A 109 -12.06 11.14 3.42
C ILE A 109 -12.56 11.25 1.97
N GLY A 110 -13.32 10.26 1.50
CA GLY A 110 -13.96 10.25 0.18
C GLY A 110 -13.03 9.92 -0.98
N ASN A 111 -11.95 9.15 -0.74
CA ASN A 111 -11.11 8.57 -1.80
C ASN A 111 -11.74 7.30 -2.35
N ARG A 112 -11.60 7.06 -3.67
CA ARG A 112 -11.96 5.77 -4.28
C ARG A 112 -10.90 4.74 -3.89
N CYS A 113 -11.30 3.71 -3.15
CA CYS A 113 -10.41 2.64 -2.72
C CYS A 113 -11.09 1.29 -2.84
N GLU A 114 -10.33 0.31 -3.30
CA GLU A 114 -10.69 -1.11 -3.28
C GLU A 114 -9.66 -1.88 -2.46
N LEU A 115 -10.11 -2.81 -1.62
CA LEU A 115 -9.26 -3.73 -0.87
C LEU A 115 -9.48 -5.16 -1.40
N TYR A 116 -8.46 -5.74 -1.99
CA TYR A 116 -8.44 -7.13 -2.41
C TYR A 116 -7.71 -7.99 -1.38
N SER A 117 -8.46 -8.93 -0.77
CA SER A 117 -7.93 -9.87 0.23
C SER A 117 -7.39 -11.12 -0.44
N VAL A 118 -6.12 -11.42 -0.23
CA VAL A 118 -5.51 -12.68 -0.68
C VAL A 118 -5.74 -13.72 0.42
N GLU A 119 -6.56 -14.75 0.11
CA GLU A 119 -7.04 -15.75 1.08
C GLU A 119 -6.15 -17.00 1.13
N ASP A 120 -5.34 -17.26 0.12
CA ASP A 120 -4.49 -18.44 0.06
C ASP A 120 -3.41 -18.41 1.14
N LYS A 121 -3.35 -19.46 1.94
CA LYS A 121 -2.38 -19.64 3.05
C LYS A 121 -0.93 -19.70 2.59
N ASN A 122 -0.68 -20.08 1.35
CA ASN A 122 0.68 -20.13 0.77
C ASN A 122 1.18 -18.76 0.32
N ASN A 123 0.28 -17.76 0.22
CA ASN A 123 0.65 -16.39 -0.17
C ASN A 123 1.26 -15.63 1.01
N THR A 124 2.50 -16.00 1.34
CA THR A 124 3.36 -15.25 2.27
C THR A 124 3.76 -13.90 1.68
N HIS A 125 4.32 -13.02 2.51
CA HIS A 125 4.68 -11.67 2.12
C HIS A 125 5.46 -11.59 0.80
N SER A 126 6.53 -12.37 0.66
CA SER A 126 7.39 -12.34 -0.53
C SER A 126 6.68 -12.85 -1.79
N TRP A 127 5.79 -13.87 -1.63
CA TRP A 127 5.16 -14.49 -2.78
C TRP A 127 4.15 -13.55 -3.45
N TYR A 128 3.15 -13.05 -2.73
CA TYR A 128 2.11 -12.21 -3.35
C TYR A 128 2.58 -10.77 -3.63
N THR A 129 3.69 -10.32 -3.02
CA THR A 129 4.25 -8.98 -3.30
C THR A 129 5.17 -8.95 -4.52
N ALA A 130 5.89 -10.04 -4.78
CA ALA A 130 6.86 -10.12 -5.88
C ALA A 130 6.73 -11.42 -6.69
N GLY A 131 6.56 -12.56 -6.03
CA GLY A 131 6.51 -13.87 -6.68
C GLY A 131 5.34 -14.05 -7.64
N MET A 132 4.20 -13.36 -7.41
CA MET A 132 3.04 -13.44 -8.29
C MET A 132 3.37 -13.07 -9.75
N PHE A 133 4.35 -12.22 -9.99
CA PHE A 133 4.77 -11.82 -11.34
C PHE A 133 5.59 -12.91 -12.08
N LEU A 134 5.94 -14.00 -11.39
CA LEU A 134 6.60 -15.16 -11.99
C LEU A 134 5.61 -16.20 -12.52
N GLU A 135 4.31 -16.03 -12.23
CA GLU A 135 3.24 -16.93 -12.65
C GLU A 135 2.48 -16.37 -13.85
N LYS A 136 1.73 -17.25 -14.51
CA LYS A 136 0.81 -16.84 -15.56
C LYS A 136 -0.45 -16.25 -14.96
N ARG A 137 -1.05 -15.27 -15.66
CA ARG A 137 -2.27 -14.58 -15.23
C ARG A 137 -3.41 -15.57 -14.90
N GLU A 138 -3.59 -16.59 -15.74
CA GLU A 138 -4.67 -17.58 -15.62
C GLU A 138 -4.52 -18.49 -14.39
N GLU A 139 -3.30 -18.61 -13.88
CA GLU A 139 -2.95 -19.46 -12.75
C GLU A 139 -2.93 -18.70 -11.42
N ASN A 140 -2.90 -17.36 -11.47
CA ASN A 140 -2.78 -16.50 -10.29
C ASN A 140 -3.87 -15.43 -10.18
N LYS A 141 -4.87 -15.65 -9.34
CA LYS A 141 -6.00 -14.73 -9.13
C LYS A 141 -5.57 -13.35 -8.63
N THR A 142 -4.46 -13.26 -7.88
CA THR A 142 -3.95 -11.97 -7.38
C THR A 142 -3.34 -11.17 -8.53
N LEU A 143 -2.57 -11.83 -9.39
CA LEU A 143 -2.03 -11.21 -10.60
C LEU A 143 -3.15 -10.80 -11.56
N ASP A 144 -4.15 -11.68 -11.75
CA ASP A 144 -5.32 -11.34 -12.59
C ASP A 144 -6.06 -10.11 -12.04
N LYS A 145 -6.32 -10.05 -10.72
CA LYS A 145 -6.93 -8.85 -10.10
C LYS A 145 -6.10 -7.59 -10.31
N PHE A 146 -4.78 -7.69 -10.16
CA PHE A 146 -3.85 -6.58 -10.40
C PHE A 146 -3.97 -6.05 -11.83
N LEU A 147 -3.92 -6.95 -12.82
CA LEU A 147 -3.99 -6.60 -14.24
C LEU A 147 -5.37 -6.10 -14.65
N CYS A 148 -6.46 -6.76 -14.22
CA CYS A 148 -7.83 -6.29 -14.48
C CYS A 148 -8.07 -4.88 -13.94
N TRP A 149 -7.54 -4.56 -12.77
CA TRP A 149 -7.70 -3.22 -12.22
C TRP A 149 -6.95 -2.15 -13.04
N ILE A 150 -5.76 -2.48 -13.56
CA ILE A 150 -5.04 -1.62 -14.51
C ILE A 150 -5.88 -1.36 -15.77
N GLU A 151 -6.45 -2.42 -16.34
CA GLU A 151 -7.29 -2.35 -17.54
C GLU A 151 -8.53 -1.46 -17.32
N GLN A 152 -9.09 -1.44 -16.10
CA GLN A 152 -10.23 -0.57 -15.76
C GLN A 152 -9.85 0.91 -15.57
N CYS A 153 -8.60 1.23 -15.33
CA CYS A 153 -8.10 2.60 -15.19
C CYS A 153 -7.68 3.23 -16.53
N CYS A 154 -7.47 2.43 -17.57
CA CYS A 154 -7.06 2.87 -18.90
C CYS A 154 -8.25 3.10 -19.82
#